data_fe8d8c5e29881f9915c8e79a5809c8ee
#
_entry.id   fe8d8c5e29881f9915c8e79a5809c8ee
#
_cell.length_a   1.000
_cell.length_b   1.000
_cell.length_c   1.000
_cell.angle_alpha   90.00
_cell.angle_beta   90.00
_cell.angle_gamma   90.00
#
_symmetry.space_group_name_H-M   'P 1'
#
loop_
_entity.id
_entity.type
_entity.pdbx_description
1 polymer ?
#
loop_
_entity_poly.entity_id
_entity_poly.type
_entity_poly.pdbx_seq_one_letter_code
_entity_poly.pdbx_strand_id
1 'polypeptide(L)'
;MEHKAQHSQTKTFAARLRSIFSFGKRRRAKVAKSDVAPADAKPARRACRLPQPLRRLLQNLSDHPLLTRLDRYIIYKFLSTYIFLIGIIISIAIIFDYNEKIDKFEKAHVSWTKIAFDYYLNFIPYFSNLFSPLFVFIAVIFFTSKLADNSEIIAMKSTGMSFRRLLRPYMISAAIIAITSFGLGAYVIPKGNVARVNFENRYIKKLNAPTSVENVQMQVDTGVVVYISRFDNETKSGYGFSLDKFYGKKLVDHLTAQSIQYDTLAGKKNQWTLRQVQQRKMRGLRERISYADKVDSIIMMEPQDFFYVRNQQETMTVPELRQFIDKQQMRGAAGVSLFEVEYHKRFAMPFAAFILTLIGVSLSSQKRKNGMGTSIGVGIALSFSYILFQTISSSFAVNANWSPMLSVWIPNLLFVLIAFGLYKRTPQ
;
A
#
# COMPACT_ATOMS: atom_id res chain seq x y z
N MET A 1 -44.11 -4.17 33.09
CA MET A 1 -43.89 -2.72 32.92
C MET A 1 -42.68 -2.33 32.05
N GLU A 2 -41.90 -3.29 31.55
CA GLU A 2 -40.69 -3.04 30.74
C GLU A 2 -40.90 -2.84 29.21
N HIS A 3 -42.05 -3.23 28.69
CA HIS A 3 -42.31 -3.12 27.25
C HIS A 3 -42.72 -1.73 26.74
N LYS A 4 -43.00 -0.76 27.63
CA LYS A 4 -43.35 0.64 27.24
C LYS A 4 -42.16 1.59 27.17
N ALA A 5 -41.02 1.25 27.76
CA ALA A 5 -39.81 2.09 27.77
C ALA A 5 -38.99 2.00 26.48
N GLN A 6 -38.99 0.86 25.80
CA GLN A 6 -38.24 0.67 24.56
C GLN A 6 -38.87 1.40 23.34
N HIS A 7 -40.19 1.61 23.35
CA HIS A 7 -40.88 2.27 22.23
C HIS A 7 -40.76 3.81 22.26
N SER A 8 -40.36 4.39 23.39
CA SER A 8 -40.14 5.84 23.52
C SER A 8 -38.77 6.28 22.99
N GLN A 9 -37.73 5.47 23.12
CA GLN A 9 -36.36 5.83 22.70
C GLN A 9 -36.18 5.74 21.19
N THR A 10 -36.87 4.85 20.50
CA THR A 10 -36.81 4.74 19.02
C THR A 10 -37.50 5.90 18.30
N LYS A 11 -38.52 6.51 18.89
CA LYS A 11 -39.20 7.70 18.30
C LYS A 11 -38.35 8.97 18.40
N THR A 12 -37.54 9.09 19.46
CA THR A 12 -36.66 10.26 19.67
C THR A 12 -35.41 10.23 18.76
N PHE A 13 -34.93 9.04 18.43
CA PHE A 13 -33.80 8.89 17.50
C PHE A 13 -34.19 9.17 16.05
N ALA A 14 -35.37 8.74 15.63
CA ALA A 14 -35.90 9.01 14.28
C ALA A 14 -36.23 10.49 14.04
N ALA A 15 -36.62 11.23 15.09
CA ALA A 15 -36.89 12.67 15.00
C ALA A 15 -35.58 13.49 14.88
N ARG A 16 -34.49 13.07 15.52
CA ARG A 16 -33.17 13.72 15.40
C ARG A 16 -32.51 13.51 14.05
N LEU A 17 -32.72 12.39 13.37
CA LEU A 17 -32.21 12.15 12.03
C LEU A 17 -32.93 12.95 10.95
N ARG A 18 -34.24 13.31 11.14
CA ARG A 18 -34.97 14.17 10.19
C ARG A 18 -34.55 15.63 10.24
N SER A 19 -34.01 16.14 11.34
CA SER A 19 -33.55 17.52 11.45
C SER A 19 -32.22 17.78 10.74
N ILE A 20 -31.41 16.74 10.53
CA ILE A 20 -30.10 16.83 9.84
C ILE A 20 -30.24 16.88 8.32
N PHE A 21 -31.36 16.36 7.76
CA PHE A 21 -31.61 16.31 6.32
C PHE A 21 -32.53 17.41 5.76
N SER A 22 -32.93 18.39 6.56
CA SER A 22 -33.87 19.45 6.13
C SER A 22 -33.21 20.80 5.80
N PHE A 23 -31.90 20.88 5.62
CA PHE A 23 -31.17 22.10 5.24
C PHE A 23 -31.00 22.18 3.72
N GLY A 24 -32.06 22.58 2.99
CA GLY A 24 -31.97 22.71 1.53
C GLY A 24 -33.19 23.16 0.78
N LYS A 25 -34.10 23.91 1.38
CA LYS A 25 -35.19 24.59 0.61
C LYS A 25 -35.73 25.83 1.34
N ARG A 26 -35.20 26.98 1.01
CA ARG A 26 -35.80 28.35 1.20
C ARG A 26 -34.79 29.34 0.57
N ARG A 27 -35.14 30.34 -0.25
CA ARG A 27 -36.35 31.01 -0.66
C ARG A 27 -35.97 31.87 -1.88
N ARG A 28 -36.70 31.79 -2.98
CA ARG A 28 -36.76 32.89 -3.92
C ARG A 28 -37.76 33.89 -3.35
N ALA A 29 -37.29 35.05 -2.88
CA ALA A 29 -38.12 36.22 -2.62
C ALA A 29 -37.80 37.27 -3.67
N LYS A 30 -38.81 37.73 -4.37
CA LYS A 30 -38.80 38.94 -5.22
C LYS A 30 -38.53 40.14 -4.32
N VAL A 31 -37.53 40.93 -4.66
CA VAL A 31 -37.41 42.29 -4.13
C VAL A 31 -37.51 43.29 -5.25
N ALA A 32 -38.44 44.22 -5.03
CA ALA A 32 -38.75 45.32 -5.90
C ALA A 32 -37.62 46.34 -5.96
N LYS A 33 -37.53 47.06 -7.11
CA LYS A 33 -36.69 48.22 -7.32
C LYS A 33 -37.07 49.33 -6.35
N SER A 34 -36.08 49.97 -5.71
CA SER A 34 -36.10 51.31 -5.22
C SER A 34 -34.76 51.98 -5.49
N ASP A 35 -34.82 53.10 -6.21
CA ASP A 35 -33.70 53.99 -6.54
C ASP A 35 -33.21 54.71 -5.29
N VAL A 36 -31.91 54.60 -4.97
CA VAL A 36 -31.15 55.60 -4.16
C VAL A 36 -29.72 55.65 -4.66
N ALA A 37 -29.26 56.87 -4.94
CA ALA A 37 -27.94 57.22 -5.47
C ALA A 37 -26.78 57.06 -4.47
N PRO A 38 -25.50 57.21 -4.91
CA PRO A 38 -24.36 56.54 -4.31
C PRO A 38 -23.57 57.42 -3.34
N ALA A 39 -23.08 56.84 -2.29
CA ALA A 39 -21.97 57.39 -1.52
C ALA A 39 -20.99 56.28 -1.10
N ASP A 40 -19.69 56.60 -1.25
CA ASP A 40 -18.52 55.98 -0.67
C ASP A 40 -17.92 54.75 -1.36
N ALA A 41 -16.90 55.06 -2.17
CA ALA A 41 -15.92 54.17 -2.74
C ALA A 41 -15.03 53.56 -1.64
N LYS A 42 -15.11 52.24 -1.41
CA LYS A 42 -14.09 51.47 -0.72
C LYS A 42 -12.91 51.18 -1.65
N PRO A 43 -11.66 51.20 -1.16
CA PRO A 43 -10.48 51.08 -2.02
C PRO A 43 -10.42 49.71 -2.68
N ALA A 44 -10.19 49.67 -3.97
CA ALA A 44 -10.00 48.49 -4.80
C ALA A 44 -8.87 47.64 -4.24
N ARG A 45 -9.21 46.42 -3.79
CA ARG A 45 -8.21 45.36 -3.56
C ARG A 45 -7.43 45.16 -4.85
N ARG A 46 -6.12 45.43 -4.82
CA ARG A 46 -5.19 45.13 -5.90
C ARG A 46 -5.31 43.65 -6.24
N ALA A 47 -6.07 43.31 -7.27
CA ALA A 47 -6.08 42.01 -7.87
C ALA A 47 -4.66 41.73 -8.40
N CYS A 48 -4.04 40.71 -7.87
CA CYS A 48 -2.74 40.20 -8.34
C CYS A 48 -2.89 39.90 -9.84
N ARG A 49 -2.34 40.78 -10.72
CA ARG A 49 -2.38 40.56 -12.17
C ARG A 49 -1.43 39.40 -12.50
N LEU A 50 -2.00 38.23 -12.72
CA LEU A 50 -1.30 37.09 -13.30
C LEU A 50 -0.60 37.50 -14.62
N PRO A 51 0.62 37.02 -14.88
CA PRO A 51 1.35 37.29 -16.13
C PRO A 51 0.51 36.95 -17.35
N GLN A 52 0.59 37.77 -18.41
CA GLN A 52 -0.22 37.58 -19.63
C GLN A 52 -0.17 36.17 -20.24
N PRO A 53 0.98 35.44 -20.28
CA PRO A 53 1.00 34.07 -20.81
C PRO A 53 0.16 33.09 -19.97
N LEU A 54 0.16 33.25 -18.62
CA LEU A 54 -0.66 32.42 -17.73
C LEU A 54 -2.16 32.73 -17.88
N ARG A 55 -2.51 33.98 -18.15
CA ARG A 55 -3.91 34.41 -18.40
C ARG A 55 -4.43 33.85 -19.73
N ARG A 56 -3.59 33.83 -20.78
CA ARG A 56 -3.93 33.20 -22.07
C ARG A 56 -4.06 31.67 -21.93
N LEU A 57 -3.19 31.02 -21.16
CA LEU A 57 -3.29 29.60 -20.84
C LEU A 57 -4.60 29.27 -20.08
N LEU A 58 -4.94 30.08 -19.07
CA LEU A 58 -6.18 29.92 -18.30
C LEU A 58 -7.42 30.22 -19.14
N GLN A 59 -7.38 31.21 -20.04
CA GLN A 59 -8.46 31.50 -20.99
C GLN A 59 -8.61 30.39 -22.02
N ASN A 60 -7.55 29.87 -22.61
CA ASN A 60 -7.61 28.70 -23.51
C ASN A 60 -8.14 27.42 -22.80
N LEU A 61 -7.86 27.27 -21.50
CA LEU A 61 -8.42 26.19 -20.69
C LEU A 61 -9.91 26.40 -20.36
N SER A 62 -10.39 27.66 -20.33
CA SER A 62 -11.83 27.94 -20.14
C SER A 62 -12.62 27.78 -21.44
N ASP A 63 -12.04 28.12 -22.57
CA ASP A 63 -12.70 28.08 -23.88
C ASP A 63 -12.77 26.64 -24.48
N HIS A 64 -11.82 25.77 -24.09
CA HIS A 64 -11.89 24.33 -24.34
C HIS A 64 -11.82 23.57 -23.00
N PRO A 65 -12.95 23.29 -22.35
CA PRO A 65 -12.95 22.55 -21.10
C PRO A 65 -12.34 21.19 -21.35
N LEU A 66 -11.21 20.92 -20.70
CA LEU A 66 -10.49 19.62 -20.77
C LEU A 66 -11.43 18.44 -20.52
N LEU A 67 -12.51 18.68 -19.79
CA LEU A 67 -13.53 17.71 -19.43
C LEU A 67 -14.92 18.24 -19.82
N THR A 68 -15.60 17.52 -20.72
CA THR A 68 -16.99 17.81 -21.05
C THR A 68 -17.92 17.45 -19.87
N ARG A 69 -19.18 17.92 -19.91
CA ARG A 69 -20.19 17.56 -18.90
C ARG A 69 -20.37 16.05 -18.78
N LEU A 70 -20.31 15.34 -19.90
CA LEU A 70 -20.38 13.88 -19.95
C LEU A 70 -19.17 13.23 -19.27
N ASP A 71 -17.95 13.75 -19.49
CA ASP A 71 -16.75 13.20 -18.83
C ASP A 71 -16.87 13.31 -17.31
N ARG A 72 -17.30 14.47 -16.81
CA ARG A 72 -17.51 14.68 -15.36
C ARG A 72 -18.58 13.74 -14.80
N TYR A 73 -19.66 13.49 -15.54
CA TYR A 73 -20.69 12.55 -15.15
C TYR A 73 -20.13 11.13 -15.00
N ILE A 74 -19.40 10.64 -16.00
CA ILE A 74 -18.79 9.30 -15.98
C ILE A 74 -17.76 9.19 -14.85
N ILE A 75 -16.85 10.16 -14.71
CA ILE A 75 -15.83 10.19 -13.66
C ILE A 75 -16.46 10.14 -12.28
N TYR A 76 -17.43 11.04 -12.01
CA TYR A 76 -18.09 11.11 -10.72
C TYR A 76 -18.82 9.81 -10.38
N LYS A 77 -19.59 9.27 -11.32
CA LYS A 77 -20.34 8.03 -11.13
C LYS A 77 -19.42 6.83 -10.92
N PHE A 78 -18.36 6.71 -11.71
CA PHE A 78 -17.39 5.62 -11.55
C PHE A 78 -16.68 5.69 -10.20
N LEU A 79 -16.10 6.84 -9.83
CA LEU A 79 -15.42 7.01 -8.56
C LEU A 79 -16.37 6.82 -7.36
N SER A 80 -17.59 7.33 -7.43
CA SER A 80 -18.61 7.14 -6.39
C SER A 80 -18.97 5.67 -6.23
N THR A 81 -19.13 4.93 -7.34
CA THR A 81 -19.39 3.47 -7.31
C THR A 81 -18.20 2.72 -6.70
N TYR A 82 -16.98 3.10 -7.07
CA TYR A 82 -15.74 2.51 -6.52
C TYR A 82 -15.65 2.69 -5.00
N ILE A 83 -15.83 3.92 -4.51
CA ILE A 83 -15.79 4.23 -3.06
C ILE A 83 -16.91 3.48 -2.31
N PHE A 84 -18.11 3.44 -2.89
CA PHE A 84 -19.24 2.74 -2.30
C PHE A 84 -19.00 1.23 -2.15
N LEU A 85 -18.44 0.60 -3.19
CA LEU A 85 -18.09 -0.83 -3.16
C LEU A 85 -17.00 -1.11 -2.13
N ILE A 86 -15.97 -0.26 -2.06
CA ILE A 86 -14.93 -0.36 -1.02
C ILE A 86 -15.59 -0.33 0.36
N GLY A 87 -16.47 0.64 0.62
CA GLY A 87 -17.14 0.78 1.92
C GLY A 87 -17.94 -0.47 2.32
N ILE A 88 -18.71 -1.03 1.41
CA ILE A 88 -19.49 -2.25 1.68
C ILE A 88 -18.57 -3.44 1.95
N ILE A 89 -17.61 -3.70 1.06
CA ILE A 89 -16.78 -4.90 1.15
C ILE A 89 -15.86 -4.83 2.37
N ILE A 90 -15.33 -3.65 2.70
CA ILE A 90 -14.53 -3.46 3.92
C ILE A 90 -15.37 -3.67 5.18
N SER A 91 -16.61 -3.19 5.21
CA SER A 91 -17.49 -3.42 6.36
C SER A 91 -17.71 -4.91 6.58
N ILE A 92 -17.93 -5.65 5.52
CA ILE A 92 -18.06 -7.12 5.56
C ILE A 92 -16.75 -7.77 6.02
N ALA A 93 -15.61 -7.34 5.44
CA ALA A 93 -14.30 -7.87 5.78
C ALA A 93 -13.93 -7.64 7.26
N ILE A 94 -14.26 -6.48 7.83
CA ILE A 94 -14.06 -6.19 9.25
C ILE A 94 -14.87 -7.13 10.13
N ILE A 95 -16.15 -7.40 9.77
CA ILE A 95 -16.99 -8.31 10.52
C ILE A 95 -16.42 -9.73 10.51
N PHE A 96 -15.99 -10.22 9.36
CA PHE A 96 -15.37 -11.54 9.26
C PHE A 96 -14.04 -11.63 10.01
N ASP A 97 -13.17 -10.64 9.83
CA ASP A 97 -11.86 -10.57 10.51
C ASP A 97 -12.02 -10.51 12.03
N TYR A 98 -13.03 -9.75 12.50
CA TYR A 98 -13.35 -9.66 13.92
C TYR A 98 -13.83 -11.00 14.48
N ASN A 99 -14.77 -11.66 13.79
CA ASN A 99 -15.27 -12.98 14.21
C ASN A 99 -14.16 -14.05 14.24
N GLU A 100 -13.23 -14.02 13.29
CA GLU A 100 -12.08 -14.93 13.27
C GLU A 100 -11.12 -14.73 14.45
N LYS A 101 -11.01 -13.49 14.94
CA LYS A 101 -9.99 -13.08 15.91
C LYS A 101 -10.53 -12.82 17.32
N ILE A 102 -11.85 -12.88 17.54
CA ILE A 102 -12.50 -12.55 18.81
C ILE A 102 -11.92 -13.33 19.98
N ASP A 103 -11.73 -14.64 19.86
CA ASP A 103 -11.16 -15.49 20.90
C ASP A 103 -9.73 -15.06 21.29
N LYS A 104 -8.95 -14.56 20.30
CA LYS A 104 -7.59 -14.10 20.54
C LYS A 104 -7.57 -12.74 21.27
N PHE A 105 -8.52 -11.87 20.93
CA PHE A 105 -8.67 -10.56 21.59
C PHE A 105 -9.13 -10.70 23.04
N GLU A 106 -10.08 -11.62 23.31
CA GLU A 106 -10.55 -11.91 24.65
C GLU A 106 -9.46 -12.54 25.52
N LYS A 107 -8.77 -13.58 25.03
CA LYS A 107 -7.66 -14.22 25.74
C LYS A 107 -6.49 -13.29 26.02
N ALA A 108 -6.32 -12.25 25.22
CA ALA A 108 -5.27 -11.23 25.39
C ALA A 108 -5.74 -10.01 26.23
N HIS A 109 -7.00 -9.98 26.68
CA HIS A 109 -7.61 -8.86 27.43
C HIS A 109 -7.36 -7.49 26.78
N VAL A 110 -7.49 -7.40 25.45
CA VAL A 110 -7.20 -6.17 24.71
C VAL A 110 -8.38 -5.20 24.79
N SER A 111 -8.10 -3.93 25.12
CA SER A 111 -9.13 -2.89 25.14
C SER A 111 -9.67 -2.61 23.73
N TRP A 112 -10.98 -2.38 23.62
CA TRP A 112 -11.68 -2.03 22.39
C TRP A 112 -11.09 -0.81 21.66
N THR A 113 -10.61 0.18 22.40
CA THR A 113 -9.95 1.36 21.82
C THR A 113 -8.68 0.98 21.06
N LYS A 114 -7.86 0.08 21.60
CA LYS A 114 -6.66 -0.42 20.92
C LYS A 114 -7.00 -1.24 19.68
N ILE A 115 -8.03 -2.09 19.74
CA ILE A 115 -8.50 -2.84 18.59
C ILE A 115 -8.97 -1.90 17.50
N ALA A 116 -9.73 -0.85 17.81
CA ALA A 116 -10.25 0.10 16.84
C ALA A 116 -9.16 0.97 16.21
N PHE A 117 -8.25 1.57 17.00
CA PHE A 117 -7.28 2.55 16.52
C PHE A 117 -5.97 1.92 16.05
N ASP A 118 -5.41 0.96 16.79
CA ASP A 118 -4.12 0.36 16.42
C ASP A 118 -4.27 -0.69 15.34
N TYR A 119 -5.40 -1.41 15.31
CA TYR A 119 -5.63 -2.49 14.36
C TYR A 119 -6.55 -2.06 13.19
N TYR A 120 -7.86 -1.79 13.41
CA TYR A 120 -8.80 -1.56 12.31
C TYR A 120 -8.59 -0.25 11.55
N LEU A 121 -8.22 0.85 12.21
CA LEU A 121 -7.94 2.10 11.53
C LEU A 121 -6.79 1.96 10.51
N ASN A 122 -5.82 1.10 10.79
CA ASN A 122 -4.70 0.81 9.90
C ASN A 122 -4.98 -0.36 8.94
N PHE A 123 -5.86 -1.27 9.31
CA PHE A 123 -6.31 -2.38 8.46
C PHE A 123 -7.12 -1.89 7.25
N ILE A 124 -8.02 -0.91 7.44
CA ILE A 124 -8.90 -0.39 6.38
C ILE A 124 -8.11 0.11 5.15
N PRO A 125 -7.16 1.06 5.24
CA PRO A 125 -6.42 1.52 4.08
C PRO A 125 -5.53 0.43 3.47
N TYR A 126 -4.95 -0.44 4.28
CA TYR A 126 -4.15 -1.57 3.81
C TYR A 126 -5.00 -2.53 2.97
N PHE A 127 -6.12 -2.99 3.51
CA PHE A 127 -7.02 -3.93 2.84
C PHE A 127 -7.66 -3.32 1.58
N SER A 128 -8.07 -2.04 1.65
CA SER A 128 -8.60 -1.30 0.50
C SER A 128 -7.61 -1.26 -0.65
N ASN A 129 -6.34 -1.00 -0.35
CA ASN A 129 -5.29 -0.89 -1.36
C ASN A 129 -4.93 -2.26 -1.94
N LEU A 130 -4.84 -3.29 -1.09
CA LEU A 130 -4.54 -4.67 -1.49
C LEU A 130 -5.56 -5.22 -2.50
N PHE A 131 -6.85 -4.95 -2.26
CA PHE A 131 -7.94 -5.40 -3.12
C PHE A 131 -8.41 -4.33 -4.11
N SER A 132 -7.72 -3.19 -4.22
CA SER A 132 -8.05 -2.11 -5.15
C SER A 132 -8.28 -2.59 -6.60
N PRO A 133 -7.46 -3.49 -7.18
CA PRO A 133 -7.72 -4.02 -8.52
C PRO A 133 -9.09 -4.69 -8.67
N LEU A 134 -9.50 -5.48 -7.67
CA LEU A 134 -10.82 -6.11 -7.63
C LEU A 134 -11.94 -5.08 -7.60
N PHE A 135 -11.81 -4.09 -6.71
CA PHE A 135 -12.84 -3.05 -6.55
C PHE A 135 -12.98 -2.18 -7.80
N VAL A 136 -11.86 -1.81 -8.42
CA VAL A 136 -11.86 -1.06 -9.69
C VAL A 136 -12.62 -1.83 -10.76
N PHE A 137 -12.31 -3.11 -10.91
CA PHE A 137 -12.91 -3.92 -11.95
C PHE A 137 -14.40 -4.15 -11.76
N ILE A 138 -14.83 -4.48 -10.54
CA ILE A 138 -16.25 -4.62 -10.22
C ILE A 138 -16.99 -3.28 -10.43
N ALA A 139 -16.40 -2.16 -9.99
CA ALA A 139 -16.99 -0.83 -10.15
C ALA A 139 -17.17 -0.46 -11.64
N VAL A 140 -16.14 -0.71 -12.46
CA VAL A 140 -16.19 -0.45 -13.90
C VAL A 140 -17.31 -1.28 -14.55
N ILE A 141 -17.32 -2.59 -14.30
CA ILE A 141 -18.29 -3.49 -14.91
C ILE A 141 -19.70 -3.15 -14.47
N PHE A 142 -19.93 -2.96 -13.18
CA PHE A 142 -21.23 -2.62 -12.62
C PHE A 142 -21.76 -1.31 -13.21
N PHE A 143 -20.95 -0.26 -13.19
CA PHE A 143 -21.35 1.03 -13.70
C PHE A 143 -21.57 1.03 -15.22
N THR A 144 -20.63 0.42 -15.98
CA THR A 144 -20.72 0.37 -17.44
C THR A 144 -21.87 -0.50 -17.92
N SER A 145 -22.10 -1.66 -17.29
CA SER A 145 -23.27 -2.49 -17.59
C SER A 145 -24.57 -1.76 -17.32
N LYS A 146 -24.66 -1.00 -16.22
CA LYS A 146 -25.84 -0.18 -15.92
C LYS A 146 -26.10 0.88 -16.99
N LEU A 147 -25.04 1.54 -17.48
CA LEU A 147 -25.16 2.49 -18.59
C LEU A 147 -25.59 1.80 -19.91
N ALA A 148 -25.10 0.58 -20.15
CA ALA A 148 -25.47 -0.20 -21.33
C ALA A 148 -26.93 -0.68 -21.27
N ASP A 149 -27.37 -1.16 -20.12
CA ASP A 149 -28.76 -1.61 -19.90
C ASP A 149 -29.77 -0.47 -20.02
N ASN A 150 -29.42 0.71 -19.51
CA ASN A 150 -30.22 1.94 -19.67
C ASN A 150 -30.14 2.52 -21.10
N SER A 151 -29.45 1.86 -22.04
CA SER A 151 -29.23 2.33 -23.41
C SER A 151 -28.47 3.67 -23.52
N GLU A 152 -27.86 4.16 -22.43
CA GLU A 152 -27.09 5.41 -22.43
C GLU A 152 -25.86 5.31 -23.34
N ILE A 153 -25.15 4.16 -23.33
CA ILE A 153 -23.99 3.94 -24.20
C ILE A 153 -24.42 3.91 -25.67
N ILE A 154 -25.58 3.32 -25.98
CA ILE A 154 -26.12 3.30 -27.36
C ILE A 154 -26.46 4.72 -27.79
N ALA A 155 -27.12 5.51 -26.94
CA ALA A 155 -27.42 6.91 -27.22
C ALA A 155 -26.17 7.76 -27.46
N MET A 156 -25.09 7.54 -26.66
CA MET A 156 -23.81 8.21 -26.88
C MET A 156 -23.15 7.83 -28.21
N LYS A 157 -23.19 6.55 -28.59
CA LYS A 157 -22.65 6.07 -29.87
C LYS A 157 -23.46 6.54 -31.07
N SER A 158 -24.79 6.65 -30.97
CA SER A 158 -25.65 7.15 -32.04
C SER A 158 -25.42 8.63 -32.38
N THR A 159 -24.84 9.40 -31.45
CA THR A 159 -24.37 10.77 -31.71
C THR A 159 -23.01 10.85 -32.40
N GLY A 160 -22.44 9.71 -32.86
CA GLY A 160 -21.12 9.64 -33.51
C GLY A 160 -19.94 9.58 -32.55
N MET A 161 -20.17 9.30 -31.25
CA MET A 161 -19.08 9.17 -30.29
C MET A 161 -18.32 7.87 -30.52
N SER A 162 -16.99 7.95 -30.78
CA SER A 162 -16.12 6.78 -30.89
C SER A 162 -15.89 6.11 -29.54
N PHE A 163 -15.60 4.81 -29.55
CA PHE A 163 -15.25 4.06 -28.33
C PHE A 163 -14.04 4.66 -27.58
N ARG A 164 -13.04 5.16 -28.32
CA ARG A 164 -11.87 5.85 -27.73
C ARG A 164 -12.28 7.09 -26.94
N ARG A 165 -13.26 7.84 -27.43
CA ARG A 165 -13.77 9.02 -26.73
C ARG A 165 -14.53 8.64 -25.47
N LEU A 166 -15.32 7.56 -25.51
CA LEU A 166 -15.99 7.00 -24.35
C LEU A 166 -15.00 6.49 -23.29
N LEU A 167 -13.89 5.88 -23.69
CA LEU A 167 -12.87 5.33 -22.80
C LEU A 167 -12.11 6.40 -22.00
N ARG A 168 -11.97 7.62 -22.57
CA ARG A 168 -11.20 8.72 -21.97
C ARG A 168 -11.55 9.01 -20.50
N PRO A 169 -12.81 9.26 -20.11
CA PRO A 169 -13.17 9.54 -18.72
C PRO A 169 -12.90 8.33 -17.76
N TYR A 170 -13.03 7.11 -18.24
CA TYR A 170 -12.67 5.92 -17.46
C TYR A 170 -11.17 5.86 -17.18
N MET A 171 -10.34 6.14 -18.18
CA MET A 171 -8.88 6.16 -18.00
C MET A 171 -8.41 7.29 -17.08
N ILE A 172 -9.09 8.45 -17.11
CA ILE A 172 -8.84 9.54 -16.14
C ILE A 172 -9.19 9.09 -14.71
N SER A 173 -10.32 8.42 -14.53
CA SER A 173 -10.71 7.88 -13.24
C SER A 173 -9.73 6.80 -12.75
N ALA A 174 -9.30 5.91 -13.65
CA ALA A 174 -8.27 4.92 -13.35
C ALA A 174 -6.94 5.57 -12.94
N ALA A 175 -6.56 6.69 -13.59
CA ALA A 175 -5.37 7.46 -13.22
C ALA A 175 -5.49 8.05 -11.81
N ILE A 176 -6.64 8.60 -11.45
CA ILE A 176 -6.90 9.12 -10.10
C ILE A 176 -6.77 8.00 -9.06
N ILE A 177 -7.38 6.85 -9.32
CA ILE A 177 -7.30 5.68 -8.44
C ILE A 177 -5.85 5.18 -8.33
N ALA A 178 -5.14 5.07 -9.47
CA ALA A 178 -3.75 4.61 -9.51
C ALA A 178 -2.81 5.51 -8.71
N ILE A 179 -2.92 6.84 -8.88
CA ILE A 179 -2.12 7.83 -8.14
C ILE A 179 -2.43 7.75 -6.65
N THR A 180 -3.71 7.67 -6.28
CA THR A 180 -4.12 7.54 -4.88
C THR A 180 -3.62 6.24 -4.26
N SER A 181 -3.78 5.11 -4.96
CA SER A 181 -3.30 3.79 -4.54
C SER A 181 -1.78 3.78 -4.37
N PHE A 182 -1.03 4.38 -5.31
CA PHE A 182 0.41 4.52 -5.20
C PHE A 182 0.82 5.36 -3.98
N GLY A 183 0.21 6.53 -3.80
CA GLY A 183 0.50 7.42 -2.67
C GLY A 183 0.21 6.76 -1.31
N LEU A 184 -0.93 6.06 -1.21
CA LEU A 184 -1.27 5.27 -0.03
C LEU A 184 -0.26 4.14 0.21
N GLY A 185 0.04 3.34 -0.81
CA GLY A 185 0.96 2.20 -0.71
C GLY A 185 2.41 2.58 -0.47
N ALA A 186 2.86 3.72 -1.01
CA ALA A 186 4.23 4.19 -0.88
C ALA A 186 4.55 4.80 0.49
N TYR A 187 3.59 5.54 1.09
CA TYR A 187 3.87 6.39 2.26
C TYR A 187 2.89 6.22 3.42
N VAL A 188 1.59 6.18 3.17
CA VAL A 188 0.57 6.21 4.24
C VAL A 188 0.41 4.85 4.90
N ILE A 189 0.18 3.82 4.09
CA ILE A 189 -0.04 2.45 4.56
C ILE A 189 1.16 1.91 5.35
N PRO A 190 2.43 2.06 4.90
CA PRO A 190 3.57 1.56 5.66
C PRO A 190 3.65 2.12 7.08
N LYS A 191 3.40 3.42 7.24
CA LYS A 191 3.40 4.07 8.57
C LYS A 191 2.31 3.52 9.48
N GLY A 192 1.10 3.31 8.96
CA GLY A 192 0.01 2.70 9.71
C GLY A 192 0.26 1.22 9.99
N ASN A 193 0.88 0.50 9.06
CA ASN A 193 1.21 -0.91 9.22
C ASN A 193 2.19 -1.18 10.38
N VAL A 194 3.00 -0.22 10.80
CA VAL A 194 3.85 -0.38 12.00
C VAL A 194 2.97 -0.71 13.22
N ALA A 195 1.91 0.06 13.46
CA ALA A 195 0.99 -0.19 14.57
C ALA A 195 0.24 -1.52 14.39
N ARG A 196 -0.29 -1.78 13.18
CA ARG A 196 -1.03 -3.01 12.86
C ARG A 196 -0.18 -4.27 13.02
N VAL A 197 1.01 -4.32 12.44
CA VAL A 197 1.90 -5.49 12.49
C VAL A 197 2.40 -5.73 13.92
N ASN A 198 2.73 -4.68 14.67
CA ASN A 198 3.10 -4.80 16.07
C ASN A 198 1.93 -5.35 16.91
N PHE A 199 0.71 -4.87 16.67
CA PHE A 199 -0.49 -5.37 17.30
C PHE A 199 -0.72 -6.86 16.98
N GLU A 200 -0.65 -7.24 15.68
CA GLU A 200 -0.80 -8.63 15.25
C GLU A 200 0.23 -9.55 15.89
N ASN A 201 1.49 -9.15 15.89
CA ASN A 201 2.57 -9.98 16.45
C ASN A 201 2.42 -10.13 17.94
N ARG A 202 2.03 -9.07 18.66
CA ARG A 202 1.90 -9.09 20.14
C ARG A 202 0.67 -9.84 20.63
N TYR A 203 -0.50 -9.61 20.02
CA TYR A 203 -1.79 -10.07 20.56
C TYR A 203 -2.37 -11.25 19.79
N ILE A 204 -2.19 -11.32 18.46
CA ILE A 204 -2.83 -12.34 17.64
C ILE A 204 -1.92 -13.54 17.43
N LYS A 205 -0.66 -13.30 17.05
CA LYS A 205 0.29 -14.37 16.73
C LYS A 205 1.11 -14.83 17.94
N LYS A 206 1.05 -14.07 19.06
CA LYS A 206 1.88 -14.29 20.26
C LYS A 206 3.36 -14.53 19.91
N LEU A 207 3.79 -13.95 18.83
CA LEU A 207 5.19 -13.92 18.45
C LEU A 207 5.87 -12.91 19.40
N ASN A 208 6.29 -13.37 20.55
CA ASN A 208 7.33 -12.65 21.27
C ASN A 208 8.47 -12.45 20.29
N ALA A 209 9.03 -11.25 20.21
CA ALA A 209 10.29 -11.10 19.47
C ALA A 209 11.20 -12.22 19.94
N PRO A 210 11.80 -13.01 19.03
CA PRO A 210 12.62 -14.14 19.45
C PRO A 210 13.66 -13.61 20.45
N THR A 211 13.66 -14.19 21.64
CA THR A 211 14.57 -13.79 22.71
C THR A 211 16.00 -14.04 22.30
N SER A 212 16.22 -15.07 21.47
CA SER A 212 17.54 -15.40 20.92
C SER A 212 17.46 -15.89 19.48
N VAL A 213 18.52 -15.65 18.72
CA VAL A 213 18.73 -16.16 17.37
C VAL A 213 20.04 -16.94 17.33
N GLU A 214 20.05 -18.04 16.61
CA GLU A 214 21.21 -18.92 16.48
C GLU A 214 21.75 -18.91 15.05
N ASN A 215 23.06 -19.13 14.92
CA ASN A 215 23.77 -19.28 13.64
C ASN A 215 23.58 -18.08 12.69
N VAL A 216 23.76 -16.87 13.24
CA VAL A 216 23.67 -15.64 12.44
C VAL A 216 24.95 -15.45 11.65
N GLN A 217 24.86 -15.43 10.34
CA GLN A 217 25.96 -15.12 9.43
C GLN A 217 25.60 -13.97 8.53
N MET A 218 26.45 -12.96 8.46
CA MET A 218 26.22 -11.80 7.58
C MET A 218 27.53 -11.15 7.15
N GLN A 219 27.50 -10.55 5.96
CA GLN A 219 28.56 -9.67 5.52
C GLN A 219 28.28 -8.25 6.03
N VAL A 220 29.22 -7.68 6.79
CA VAL A 220 29.07 -6.34 7.40
C VAL A 220 29.73 -5.25 6.58
N ASP A 221 30.74 -5.63 5.76
CA ASP A 221 31.44 -4.76 4.81
C ASP A 221 31.97 -5.61 3.66
N THR A 222 32.45 -4.98 2.58
CA THR A 222 33.01 -5.70 1.44
C THR A 222 34.16 -6.57 1.87
N GLY A 223 33.99 -7.91 1.75
CA GLY A 223 34.97 -8.90 2.18
C GLY A 223 35.10 -9.09 3.70
N VAL A 224 34.17 -8.56 4.51
CA VAL A 224 34.14 -8.76 5.97
C VAL A 224 32.86 -9.51 6.35
N VAL A 225 33.02 -10.75 6.79
CA VAL A 225 31.94 -11.64 7.21
C VAL A 225 31.95 -11.80 8.72
N VAL A 226 30.78 -11.72 9.32
CA VAL A 226 30.59 -11.95 10.76
C VAL A 226 29.73 -13.20 10.94
N TYR A 227 30.10 -14.00 11.94
CA TYR A 227 29.30 -15.12 12.41
C TYR A 227 29.10 -14.99 13.93
N ILE A 228 27.87 -15.28 14.39
CA ILE A 228 27.50 -15.31 15.80
C ILE A 228 26.74 -16.62 16.02
N SER A 229 27.23 -17.46 16.92
CA SER A 229 26.61 -18.75 17.22
C SER A 229 25.22 -18.58 17.87
N ARG A 230 25.10 -17.66 18.84
CA ARG A 230 23.84 -17.31 19.50
C ARG A 230 23.83 -15.86 19.91
N PHE A 231 22.80 -15.16 19.60
CA PHE A 231 22.56 -13.77 20.02
C PHE A 231 21.30 -13.67 20.86
N ASP A 232 21.41 -13.04 22.04
CA ASP A 232 20.32 -12.76 22.97
C ASP A 232 19.89 -11.30 22.83
N ASN A 233 18.61 -11.11 22.58
CA ASN A 233 18.04 -9.78 22.38
C ASN A 233 17.81 -9.00 23.68
N GLU A 234 17.59 -9.68 24.81
CA GLU A 234 17.34 -9.00 26.10
C GLU A 234 18.63 -8.40 26.64
N THR A 235 19.70 -9.17 26.63
CA THR A 235 21.03 -8.73 27.10
C THR A 235 21.83 -7.98 26.03
N LYS A 236 21.35 -7.96 24.77
CA LYS A 236 22.06 -7.42 23.59
C LYS A 236 23.45 -8.02 23.45
N SER A 237 23.61 -9.30 23.79
CA SER A 237 24.88 -10.01 23.83
C SER A 237 24.88 -11.20 22.87
N GLY A 238 25.98 -11.38 22.17
CA GLY A 238 26.24 -12.52 21.30
C GLY A 238 27.33 -13.43 21.87
N TYR A 239 27.23 -14.72 21.62
CA TYR A 239 28.22 -15.75 22.04
C TYR A 239 28.74 -16.48 20.81
N GLY A 240 30.03 -16.86 20.88
CA GLY A 240 30.68 -17.55 19.77
C GLY A 240 30.78 -16.65 18.53
N PHE A 241 31.37 -15.46 18.72
CA PHE A 241 31.57 -14.48 17.67
C PHE A 241 32.81 -14.77 16.84
N SER A 242 32.70 -14.69 15.51
CA SER A 242 33.87 -14.58 14.62
C SER A 242 33.69 -13.48 13.58
N LEU A 243 34.79 -12.85 13.20
CA LEU A 243 34.88 -11.85 12.15
C LEU A 243 36.03 -12.20 11.23
N ASP A 244 35.67 -12.46 9.96
CA ASP A 244 36.61 -12.90 8.93
C ASP A 244 36.75 -11.78 7.87
N LYS A 245 38.01 -11.37 7.61
CA LYS A 245 38.34 -10.43 6.55
C LYS A 245 38.99 -11.15 5.39
N PHE A 246 38.41 -11.00 4.22
CA PHE A 246 38.87 -11.56 2.96
C PHE A 246 39.43 -10.47 2.05
N TYR A 247 40.54 -10.75 1.41
CA TYR A 247 41.05 -10.00 0.28
C TYR A 247 40.96 -10.87 -0.98
N GLY A 248 39.96 -10.59 -1.82
CA GLY A 248 39.56 -11.51 -2.88
C GLY A 248 39.05 -12.83 -2.29
N LYS A 249 39.74 -13.95 -2.59
CA LYS A 249 39.39 -15.28 -2.06
C LYS A 249 40.29 -15.73 -0.90
N LYS A 250 41.19 -14.87 -0.41
CA LYS A 250 42.14 -15.22 0.65
C LYS A 250 41.72 -14.61 1.97
N LEU A 251 41.68 -15.43 3.03
CA LEU A 251 41.48 -14.99 4.40
C LEU A 251 42.74 -14.25 4.87
N VAL A 252 42.58 -13.01 5.35
CA VAL A 252 43.70 -12.13 5.79
C VAL A 252 43.67 -11.90 7.29
N ASP A 253 42.47 -11.81 7.88
CA ASP A 253 42.30 -11.56 9.32
C ASP A 253 41.12 -12.39 9.82
N HIS A 254 41.33 -13.18 10.86
CA HIS A 254 40.34 -13.99 11.55
C HIS A 254 40.34 -13.60 13.03
N LEU A 255 39.24 -12.98 13.46
CA LEU A 255 39.06 -12.57 14.84
C LEU A 255 37.93 -13.41 15.44
N THR A 256 38.20 -14.03 16.57
CA THR A 256 37.20 -14.73 17.37
C THR A 256 37.08 -14.09 18.74
N ALA A 257 35.86 -14.08 19.27
CA ALA A 257 35.59 -13.63 20.64
C ALA A 257 34.57 -14.56 21.30
N GLN A 258 34.75 -14.82 22.60
CA GLN A 258 33.80 -15.66 23.32
C GLN A 258 32.45 -15.00 23.43
N SER A 259 32.43 -13.67 23.67
CA SER A 259 31.21 -12.89 23.71
C SER A 259 31.39 -11.51 23.10
N ILE A 260 30.29 -11.00 22.53
CA ILE A 260 30.17 -9.64 21.98
C ILE A 260 28.93 -8.98 22.59
N GLN A 261 29.04 -7.75 23.02
CA GLN A 261 27.94 -6.98 23.63
C GLN A 261 27.80 -5.65 22.94
N TYR A 262 26.55 -5.30 22.59
CA TYR A 262 26.23 -4.00 22.00
C TYR A 262 26.24 -2.91 23.09
N ASP A 263 27.02 -1.86 22.86
CA ASP A 263 27.08 -0.75 23.80
C ASP A 263 25.94 0.25 23.54
N THR A 264 24.95 0.23 24.41
CA THR A 264 23.78 1.13 24.35
C THR A 264 24.08 2.53 24.93
N LEU A 265 25.16 2.69 25.69
CA LEU A 265 25.47 3.91 26.45
C LEU A 265 26.43 4.85 25.70
N ALA A 266 27.19 4.34 24.74
CA ALA A 266 28.29 5.08 24.13
C ALA A 266 27.87 6.25 23.22
N GLY A 267 26.59 6.43 22.93
CA GLY A 267 26.10 7.48 22.01
C GLY A 267 26.59 7.37 20.54
N LYS A 268 27.45 6.40 20.26
CA LYS A 268 27.98 6.08 18.92
C LYS A 268 27.25 4.85 18.39
N LYS A 269 26.68 4.97 17.20
CA LYS A 269 26.07 3.82 16.50
C LYS A 269 27.13 2.76 16.20
N ASN A 270 26.73 1.48 16.24
CA ASN A 270 27.53 0.33 15.85
C ASN A 270 28.75 0.03 16.77
N GLN A 271 28.73 0.49 18.02
CA GLN A 271 29.80 0.19 18.97
C GLN A 271 29.53 -1.14 19.68
N TRP A 272 30.52 -2.01 19.64
CA TRP A 272 30.50 -3.35 20.22
C TRP A 272 31.71 -3.59 21.11
N THR A 273 31.48 -4.18 22.26
CA THR A 273 32.52 -4.65 23.18
C THR A 273 32.70 -6.14 22.99
N LEU A 274 33.88 -6.58 22.60
CA LEU A 274 34.26 -7.97 22.45
C LEU A 274 35.07 -8.39 23.67
N ARG A 275 34.84 -9.61 24.17
CA ARG A 275 35.55 -10.18 25.31
C ARG A 275 36.24 -11.50 24.94
N GLN A 276 37.41 -11.73 25.52
CA GLN A 276 38.27 -12.88 25.23
C GLN A 276 38.53 -13.02 23.74
N VAL A 277 39.19 -11.99 23.20
CA VAL A 277 39.47 -11.86 21.78
C VAL A 277 40.76 -12.57 21.42
N GLN A 278 40.69 -13.40 20.39
CA GLN A 278 41.87 -13.97 19.70
C GLN A 278 41.85 -13.46 18.26
N GLN A 279 42.85 -12.73 17.86
CA GLN A 279 43.02 -12.24 16.50
C GLN A 279 44.19 -12.96 15.80
N ARG A 280 43.94 -13.49 14.62
CA ARG A 280 44.89 -14.22 13.77
C ARG A 280 45.04 -13.46 12.45
N LYS A 281 46.17 -12.77 12.29
CA LYS A 281 46.54 -12.07 11.05
C LYS A 281 47.43 -12.91 10.18
N MET A 282 47.05 -13.10 8.93
CA MET A 282 47.76 -13.93 7.95
C MET A 282 48.50 -13.05 6.94
N ARG A 283 49.79 -13.25 6.76
CA ARG A 283 50.61 -12.62 5.73
C ARG A 283 51.34 -13.70 4.92
N GLY A 284 50.75 -14.16 3.85
CA GLY A 284 51.25 -15.29 3.08
C GLY A 284 51.24 -16.58 3.91
N LEU A 285 52.42 -17.19 4.17
CA LEU A 285 52.58 -18.39 4.99
C LEU A 285 52.87 -18.09 6.47
N ARG A 286 52.96 -16.81 6.85
CA ARG A 286 53.25 -16.42 8.25
C ARG A 286 51.97 -15.96 8.92
N GLU A 287 51.77 -16.40 10.16
CA GLU A 287 50.67 -16.03 11.02
C GLU A 287 51.17 -15.27 12.24
N ARG A 288 50.38 -14.26 12.66
CA ARG A 288 50.57 -13.57 13.94
C ARG A 288 49.29 -13.70 14.75
N ILE A 289 49.40 -14.33 15.92
CA ILE A 289 48.29 -14.48 16.86
C ILE A 289 48.48 -13.46 17.99
N SER A 290 47.38 -12.74 18.34
CA SER A 290 47.33 -11.81 19.46
C SER A 290 46.06 -12.09 20.28
N TYR A 291 46.17 -11.89 21.59
CA TYR A 291 45.07 -12.08 22.55
C TYR A 291 44.80 -10.77 23.26
N ALA A 292 43.52 -10.54 23.57
CA ALA A 292 43.09 -9.39 24.37
C ALA A 292 41.85 -9.76 25.18
N ASP A 293 41.80 -9.34 26.44
CA ASP A 293 40.66 -9.65 27.31
C ASP A 293 39.41 -8.85 26.89
N LYS A 294 39.58 -7.58 26.46
CA LYS A 294 38.51 -6.69 26.02
C LYS A 294 38.98 -5.83 24.87
N VAL A 295 38.14 -5.72 23.85
CA VAL A 295 38.33 -4.83 22.67
C VAL A 295 37.03 -4.15 22.34
N ASP A 296 37.02 -2.83 22.30
CA ASP A 296 35.88 -2.04 21.79
C ASP A 296 36.12 -1.78 20.30
N SER A 297 35.15 -2.16 19.48
CA SER A 297 35.23 -2.08 18.03
C SER A 297 33.91 -1.51 17.43
N ILE A 298 34.06 -0.76 16.34
CA ILE A 298 32.91 -0.29 15.55
C ILE A 298 32.71 -1.34 14.44
N ILE A 299 31.61 -2.09 14.53
CA ILE A 299 31.21 -3.08 13.53
C ILE A 299 29.86 -2.62 12.94
N MET A 300 29.78 -2.52 11.62
CA MET A 300 28.56 -2.00 10.91
C MET A 300 27.38 -2.96 10.97
N MET A 301 26.97 -3.32 12.18
CA MET A 301 25.80 -4.14 12.46
C MET A 301 25.07 -3.63 13.70
N GLU A 302 23.75 -3.75 13.70
CA GLU A 302 22.89 -3.43 14.84
C GLU A 302 22.17 -4.69 15.33
N PRO A 303 21.81 -4.80 16.63
CA PRO A 303 21.02 -5.93 17.14
C PRO A 303 19.74 -6.21 16.34
N GLN A 304 19.14 -5.20 15.77
CA GLN A 304 17.92 -5.32 14.95
C GLN A 304 18.18 -6.04 13.60
N ASP A 305 19.40 -6.05 13.11
CA ASP A 305 19.79 -6.72 11.86
C ASP A 305 19.73 -8.26 11.97
N PHE A 306 19.69 -8.82 13.19
CA PHE A 306 19.64 -10.27 13.44
C PHE A 306 18.21 -10.82 13.51
N PHE A 307 17.21 -9.96 13.68
CA PHE A 307 15.84 -10.37 13.88
C PHE A 307 14.97 -9.99 12.70
N TYR A 308 14.42 -10.96 12.00
CA TYR A 308 13.38 -10.71 11.02
C TYR A 308 12.01 -10.63 11.71
N VAL A 309 11.42 -9.44 11.72
CA VAL A 309 10.03 -9.28 12.13
C VAL A 309 9.14 -9.71 10.97
N ARG A 310 8.26 -10.68 11.21
CA ARG A 310 7.32 -11.15 10.18
C ARG A 310 6.49 -9.97 9.65
N ASN A 311 6.40 -9.85 8.32
CA ASN A 311 5.74 -8.75 7.58
C ASN A 311 6.43 -7.39 7.75
N GLN A 312 7.71 -7.35 8.09
CA GLN A 312 8.48 -6.11 8.22
C GLN A 312 8.52 -5.32 6.90
N GLN A 313 8.52 -5.99 5.74
CA GLN A 313 8.49 -5.36 4.42
C GLN A 313 7.25 -4.47 4.21
N GLU A 314 6.14 -4.75 4.90
CA GLU A 314 4.92 -3.96 4.82
C GLU A 314 4.96 -2.67 5.64
N THR A 315 5.92 -2.54 6.56
CA THR A 315 6.04 -1.40 7.49
C THR A 315 6.99 -0.32 7.00
N MET A 316 7.76 -0.58 5.95
CA MET A 316 8.75 0.35 5.40
C MET A 316 8.15 1.18 4.26
N THR A 317 8.45 2.48 4.22
CA THR A 317 8.14 3.33 3.06
C THR A 317 8.99 2.94 1.85
N VAL A 318 8.63 3.39 0.64
CA VAL A 318 9.39 3.05 -0.59
C VAL A 318 10.88 3.41 -0.49
N PRO A 319 11.28 4.62 -0.03
CA PRO A 319 12.70 4.93 0.11
C PRO A 319 13.41 4.10 1.20
N GLU A 320 12.76 3.84 2.34
CA GLU A 320 13.31 2.97 3.39
C GLU A 320 13.48 1.54 2.91
N LEU A 321 12.50 1.02 2.18
CA LEU A 321 12.52 -0.32 1.60
C LEU A 321 13.68 -0.46 0.59
N ARG A 322 13.91 0.56 -0.24
CA ARG A 322 15.04 0.58 -1.18
C ARG A 322 16.38 0.55 -0.46
N GLN A 323 16.57 1.43 0.53
CA GLN A 323 17.80 1.46 1.32
C GLN A 323 18.04 0.13 2.08
N PHE A 324 16.96 -0.46 2.59
CA PHE A 324 17.02 -1.76 3.26
C PHE A 324 17.44 -2.87 2.30
N ILE A 325 16.86 -2.94 1.10
CA ILE A 325 17.22 -3.90 0.06
C ILE A 325 18.69 -3.76 -0.31
N ASP A 326 19.16 -2.54 -0.62
CA ASP A 326 20.54 -2.28 -1.01
C ASP A 326 21.52 -2.72 0.12
N LYS A 327 21.17 -2.43 1.39
CA LYS A 327 21.96 -2.85 2.57
C LYS A 327 22.00 -4.39 2.72
N GLN A 328 20.86 -5.06 2.54
CA GLN A 328 20.79 -6.52 2.70
C GLN A 328 21.44 -7.27 1.53
N GLN A 329 21.36 -6.73 0.31
CA GLN A 329 22.08 -7.29 -0.84
C GLN A 329 23.59 -7.22 -0.65
N MET A 330 24.12 -6.07 -0.18
CA MET A 330 25.55 -5.95 0.15
C MET A 330 25.98 -6.94 1.23
N ARG A 331 25.09 -7.29 2.17
CA ARG A 331 25.34 -8.23 3.25
C ARG A 331 25.20 -9.71 2.84
N GLY A 332 24.77 -10.00 1.63
CA GLY A 332 24.49 -11.37 1.18
C GLY A 332 23.39 -12.06 1.99
N ALA A 333 22.48 -11.28 2.60
CA ALA A 333 21.46 -11.83 3.48
C ALA A 333 20.44 -12.67 2.68
N ALA A 334 20.01 -13.79 3.24
CA ALA A 334 18.95 -14.61 2.68
C ALA A 334 17.58 -13.87 2.80
N GLY A 335 16.65 -14.14 1.86
CA GLY A 335 15.28 -13.64 1.95
C GLY A 335 15.07 -12.19 1.48
N VAL A 336 16.07 -11.56 0.86
CA VAL A 336 15.95 -10.21 0.27
C VAL A 336 14.86 -10.16 -0.80
N SER A 337 14.64 -11.26 -1.52
CA SER A 337 13.62 -11.39 -2.55
C SER A 337 12.21 -11.00 -2.08
N LEU A 338 11.88 -11.24 -0.80
CA LEU A 338 10.59 -10.85 -0.23
C LEU A 338 10.41 -9.32 -0.20
N PHE A 339 11.47 -8.60 0.13
CA PHE A 339 11.47 -7.14 0.17
C PHE A 339 11.46 -6.55 -1.25
N GLU A 340 12.19 -7.16 -2.19
CA GLU A 340 12.19 -6.77 -3.60
C GLU A 340 10.83 -6.98 -4.26
N VAL A 341 10.16 -8.10 -3.98
CA VAL A 341 8.79 -8.38 -4.43
C VAL A 341 7.85 -7.28 -3.92
N GLU A 342 7.91 -6.94 -2.63
CA GLU A 342 7.08 -5.87 -2.06
C GLU A 342 7.38 -4.51 -2.70
N TYR A 343 8.65 -4.20 -2.94
CA TYR A 343 9.07 -2.97 -3.62
C TYR A 343 8.46 -2.87 -5.02
N HIS A 344 8.65 -3.89 -5.86
CA HIS A 344 8.12 -3.91 -7.23
C HIS A 344 6.59 -3.94 -7.27
N LYS A 345 5.94 -4.63 -6.31
CA LYS A 345 4.50 -4.71 -6.18
C LYS A 345 3.84 -3.33 -5.97
N ARG A 346 4.47 -2.44 -5.20
CA ARG A 346 3.96 -1.07 -4.99
C ARG A 346 3.89 -0.24 -6.27
N PHE A 347 4.77 -0.52 -7.23
CA PHE A 347 4.73 0.11 -8.56
C PHE A 347 3.78 -0.63 -9.51
N ALA A 348 3.76 -1.94 -9.50
CA ALA A 348 2.98 -2.74 -10.43
C ALA A 348 1.46 -2.68 -10.17
N MET A 349 1.03 -2.62 -8.89
CA MET A 349 -0.39 -2.60 -8.53
C MET A 349 -1.19 -1.40 -9.08
N PRO A 350 -0.69 -0.16 -9.06
CA PRO A 350 -1.40 0.96 -9.68
C PRO A 350 -1.67 0.78 -11.17
N PHE A 351 -0.79 0.10 -11.91
CA PHE A 351 -0.99 -0.19 -13.33
C PHE A 351 -2.16 -1.15 -13.58
N ALA A 352 -2.44 -2.05 -12.64
CA ALA A 352 -3.60 -2.92 -12.72
C ALA A 352 -4.93 -2.15 -12.84
N ALA A 353 -5.05 -0.98 -12.22
CA ALA A 353 -6.24 -0.15 -12.34
C ALA A 353 -6.54 0.24 -13.79
N PHE A 354 -5.52 0.61 -14.58
CA PHE A 354 -5.69 0.94 -16.00
C PHE A 354 -6.08 -0.29 -16.82
N ILE A 355 -5.37 -1.40 -16.61
CA ILE A 355 -5.56 -2.65 -17.36
C ILE A 355 -6.98 -3.18 -17.14
N LEU A 356 -7.38 -3.30 -15.88
CA LEU A 356 -8.67 -3.82 -15.49
C LEU A 356 -9.81 -2.88 -15.87
N THR A 357 -9.60 -1.55 -15.83
CA THR A 357 -10.54 -0.58 -16.36
C THR A 357 -10.77 -0.78 -17.87
N LEU A 358 -9.70 -0.94 -18.65
CA LEU A 358 -9.81 -1.19 -20.10
C LEU A 358 -10.57 -2.49 -20.40
N ILE A 359 -10.24 -3.58 -19.69
CA ILE A 359 -10.94 -4.87 -19.81
C ILE A 359 -12.42 -4.70 -19.44
N GLY A 360 -12.69 -4.06 -18.30
CA GLY A 360 -14.05 -3.89 -17.78
C GLY A 360 -14.95 -3.08 -18.71
N VAL A 361 -14.46 -1.96 -19.25
CA VAL A 361 -15.22 -1.15 -20.23
C VAL A 361 -15.45 -1.93 -21.53
N SER A 362 -14.40 -2.58 -22.05
CA SER A 362 -14.51 -3.38 -23.29
C SER A 362 -15.52 -4.52 -23.14
N LEU A 363 -15.56 -5.18 -21.98
CA LEU A 363 -16.44 -6.30 -21.71
C LEU A 363 -17.91 -5.88 -21.51
N SER A 364 -18.14 -4.71 -20.88
CA SER A 364 -19.44 -4.28 -20.38
C SER A 364 -20.09 -3.18 -21.21
N SER A 365 -19.41 -2.64 -22.22
CA SER A 365 -19.94 -1.56 -23.09
C SER A 365 -21.03 -2.01 -24.04
N GLN A 366 -21.23 -3.32 -24.20
CA GLN A 366 -22.24 -3.89 -25.08
C GLN A 366 -23.40 -4.47 -24.26
N LYS A 367 -24.63 -4.18 -24.69
CA LYS A 367 -25.82 -4.80 -24.11
C LYS A 367 -25.84 -6.30 -24.43
N ARG A 368 -25.78 -7.14 -23.40
CA ARG A 368 -25.80 -8.61 -23.57
C ARG A 368 -27.22 -9.13 -23.38
N LYS A 369 -27.57 -10.15 -24.17
CA LYS A 369 -28.89 -10.84 -24.08
C LYS A 369 -29.14 -11.44 -22.69
N ASN A 370 -28.09 -11.84 -21.98
CA ASN A 370 -28.19 -12.52 -20.66
C ASN A 370 -28.17 -11.55 -19.45
N GLY A 371 -28.33 -10.23 -19.68
CA GLY A 371 -28.40 -9.23 -18.63
C GLY A 371 -27.06 -8.88 -17.96
N MET A 372 -27.12 -7.95 -17.01
CA MET A 372 -25.98 -7.41 -16.27
C MET A 372 -25.24 -8.47 -15.42
N GLY A 373 -25.96 -9.48 -14.92
CA GLY A 373 -25.39 -10.48 -14.02
C GLY A 373 -24.24 -11.30 -14.63
N THR A 374 -24.34 -11.64 -15.92
CA THR A 374 -23.27 -12.38 -16.61
C THR A 374 -21.97 -11.57 -16.76
N SER A 375 -22.09 -10.25 -17.05
CA SER A 375 -20.92 -9.36 -17.13
C SER A 375 -20.25 -9.21 -15.77
N ILE A 376 -21.04 -9.10 -14.69
CA ILE A 376 -20.52 -9.04 -13.32
C ILE A 376 -19.84 -10.36 -12.94
N GLY A 377 -20.47 -11.52 -13.23
CA GLY A 377 -19.90 -12.83 -12.93
C GLY A 377 -18.55 -13.06 -13.62
N VAL A 378 -18.46 -12.77 -14.93
CA VAL A 378 -17.19 -12.85 -15.69
C VAL A 378 -16.17 -11.87 -15.11
N GLY A 379 -16.61 -10.67 -14.72
CA GLY A 379 -15.75 -9.68 -14.11
C GLY A 379 -15.14 -10.14 -12.80
N ILE A 380 -15.96 -10.68 -11.91
CA ILE A 380 -15.48 -11.23 -10.64
C ILE A 380 -14.47 -12.34 -10.90
N ALA A 381 -14.78 -13.30 -11.80
CA ALA A 381 -13.88 -14.39 -12.14
C ALA A 381 -12.52 -13.89 -12.68
N LEU A 382 -12.51 -12.91 -13.57
CA LEU A 382 -11.27 -12.32 -14.09
C LEU A 382 -10.48 -11.56 -13.02
N SER A 383 -11.15 -10.86 -12.10
CA SER A 383 -10.49 -10.17 -10.99
C SER A 383 -9.81 -11.15 -10.04
N PHE A 384 -10.50 -12.22 -9.67
CA PHE A 384 -9.91 -13.28 -8.85
C PHE A 384 -8.75 -13.96 -9.58
N SER A 385 -8.89 -14.26 -10.87
CA SER A 385 -7.80 -14.81 -11.68
C SER A 385 -6.58 -13.90 -11.67
N TYR A 386 -6.77 -12.57 -11.78
CA TYR A 386 -5.68 -11.61 -11.68
C TYR A 386 -4.97 -11.68 -10.32
N ILE A 387 -5.72 -11.65 -9.22
CA ILE A 387 -5.17 -11.70 -7.85
C ILE A 387 -4.45 -13.01 -7.60
N LEU A 388 -5.06 -14.15 -7.98
CA LEU A 388 -4.43 -15.46 -7.85
C LEU A 388 -3.13 -15.54 -8.63
N PHE A 389 -3.15 -15.09 -9.89
CA PHE A 389 -1.95 -15.09 -10.71
C PHE A 389 -0.85 -14.18 -10.16
N GLN A 390 -1.22 -13.00 -9.62
CA GLN A 390 -0.31 -12.09 -8.93
C GLN A 390 0.32 -12.76 -7.70
N THR A 391 -0.48 -13.48 -6.91
CA THR A 391 0.00 -14.16 -5.70
C THR A 391 0.91 -15.33 -6.04
N ILE A 392 0.52 -16.17 -6.99
CA ILE A 392 1.32 -17.32 -7.45
C ILE A 392 2.65 -16.83 -8.03
N SER A 393 2.60 -15.85 -8.93
CA SER A 393 3.80 -15.30 -9.59
C SER A 393 4.77 -14.68 -8.57
N SER A 394 4.26 -13.95 -7.57
CA SER A 394 5.08 -13.40 -6.49
C SER A 394 5.72 -14.50 -5.63
N SER A 395 5.02 -15.62 -5.41
CA SER A 395 5.54 -16.77 -4.67
C SER A 395 6.73 -17.44 -5.36
N PHE A 396 6.75 -17.46 -6.71
CA PHE A 396 7.90 -17.98 -7.46
C PHE A 396 9.16 -17.12 -7.26
N ALA A 397 9.03 -15.81 -7.11
CA ALA A 397 10.18 -14.95 -6.81
C ALA A 397 10.79 -15.26 -5.45
N VAL A 398 9.95 -15.55 -4.45
CA VAL A 398 10.41 -15.80 -3.08
C VAL A 398 10.98 -17.22 -2.91
N ASN A 399 10.32 -18.23 -3.52
CA ASN A 399 10.62 -19.64 -3.25
C ASN A 399 11.45 -20.31 -4.34
N ALA A 400 11.41 -19.83 -5.58
CA ALA A 400 12.06 -20.46 -6.73
C ALA A 400 13.21 -19.62 -7.34
N ASN A 401 13.69 -18.61 -6.64
CA ASN A 401 14.77 -17.71 -7.07
C ASN A 401 14.56 -17.04 -8.43
N TRP A 402 13.29 -16.81 -8.80
CA TRP A 402 12.99 -16.00 -9.99
C TRP A 402 13.27 -14.53 -9.72
N SER A 403 13.55 -13.78 -10.81
CA SER A 403 13.71 -12.34 -10.68
C SER A 403 12.45 -11.70 -10.09
N PRO A 404 12.52 -11.01 -8.93
CA PRO A 404 11.37 -10.39 -8.28
C PRO A 404 10.64 -9.39 -9.18
N MET A 405 11.39 -8.62 -9.97
CA MET A 405 10.83 -7.68 -10.92
C MET A 405 9.96 -8.41 -11.96
N LEU A 406 10.49 -9.43 -12.64
CA LEU A 406 9.76 -10.17 -13.67
C LEU A 406 8.51 -10.83 -13.09
N SER A 407 8.65 -11.50 -11.94
CA SER A 407 7.53 -12.20 -11.29
C SER A 407 6.36 -11.28 -10.97
N VAL A 408 6.63 -10.06 -10.53
CA VAL A 408 5.56 -9.09 -10.18
C VAL A 408 4.92 -8.48 -11.42
N TRP A 409 5.66 -8.31 -12.54
CA TRP A 409 5.15 -7.66 -13.75
C TRP A 409 4.49 -8.63 -14.76
N ILE A 410 4.82 -9.94 -14.73
CA ILE A 410 4.21 -10.95 -15.62
C ILE A 410 2.68 -10.93 -15.60
N PRO A 411 1.98 -10.88 -14.45
CA PRO A 411 0.53 -10.79 -14.44
C PRO A 411 -0.01 -9.57 -15.18
N ASN A 412 0.61 -8.40 -14.97
CA ASN A 412 0.21 -7.18 -15.67
C ASN A 412 0.40 -7.31 -17.19
N LEU A 413 1.52 -7.86 -17.64
CA LEU A 413 1.79 -8.05 -19.08
C LEU A 413 0.76 -8.99 -19.72
N LEU A 414 0.44 -10.11 -19.07
CA LEU A 414 -0.57 -11.05 -19.55
C LEU A 414 -1.94 -10.38 -19.65
N PHE A 415 -2.35 -9.65 -18.62
CA PHE A 415 -3.64 -8.95 -18.63
C PHE A 415 -3.69 -7.78 -19.62
N VAL A 416 -2.57 -7.12 -19.93
CA VAL A 416 -2.47 -6.14 -21.02
C VAL A 416 -2.77 -6.81 -22.38
N LEU A 417 -2.25 -8.01 -22.63
CA LEU A 417 -2.54 -8.74 -23.87
C LEU A 417 -4.04 -9.08 -23.97
N ILE A 418 -4.65 -9.53 -22.87
CA ILE A 418 -6.10 -9.77 -22.80
C ILE A 418 -6.88 -8.47 -23.04
N ALA A 419 -6.48 -7.37 -22.40
CA ALA A 419 -7.09 -6.06 -22.56
C ALA A 419 -7.05 -5.58 -24.02
N PHE A 420 -5.92 -5.74 -24.68
CA PHE A 420 -5.73 -5.35 -26.07
C PHE A 420 -6.58 -6.22 -27.02
N GLY A 421 -6.66 -7.53 -26.78
CA GLY A 421 -7.51 -8.45 -27.54
C GLY A 421 -9.00 -8.07 -27.42
N LEU A 422 -9.48 -7.78 -26.22
CA LEU A 422 -10.86 -7.35 -25.98
C LEU A 422 -11.15 -5.97 -26.57
N TYR A 423 -10.20 -5.04 -26.46
CA TYR A 423 -10.33 -3.71 -27.06
C TYR A 423 -10.49 -3.78 -28.58
N LYS A 424 -9.70 -4.61 -29.28
CA LYS A 424 -9.83 -4.80 -30.74
C LYS A 424 -11.16 -5.44 -31.16
N ARG A 425 -11.73 -6.30 -30.33
CA ARG A 425 -13.05 -6.93 -30.60
C ARG A 425 -14.24 -6.04 -30.29
N THR A 426 -14.04 -4.94 -29.59
CA THR A 426 -15.13 -4.00 -29.28
C THR A 426 -15.43 -3.12 -30.49
N PRO A 427 -16.70 -3.00 -30.96
CA PRO A 427 -17.08 -2.13 -32.05
C PRO A 427 -16.71 -0.69 -31.75
N GLN A 428 -15.92 -0.08 -32.64
CA GLN A 428 -15.41 1.30 -32.48
C GLN A 428 -16.40 2.35 -32.90
#